data_5c9361c404bff129efdcb4a514c6387a
#
_entry.id   5c9361c404bff129efdcb4a514c6387a
#
_cell.length_a   1.000
_cell.length_b   1.000
_cell.length_c   1.000
_cell.angle_alpha   90.00
_cell.angle_beta   90.00
_cell.angle_gamma   90.00
#
_symmetry.space_group_name_H-M   'P 1'
#
loop_
_entity.id
_entity.type
_entity.pdbx_description
1 polymer ?
#
loop_
_entity_poly.entity_id
_entity_poly.type
_entity_poly.pdbx_seq_one_letter_code
_entity_poly.pdbx_strand_id
1 'polypeptide(L)'
;MTDIRRIPGTGLTPEKIVSTLFNFHNKAHFYHLQTDTIGKHLLLDELYKALVEFKDEIAEYLLGVQVPKRFGPLTMEQIQPYTDANMLSFLNEGFDFSVELCAYAEKNNEEELCNLSSDLQKAFNKARLFTTYK
;
A
#
# COMPACT_ATOMS: atom_id res chain seq x y z
N MET A 1 12.19 11.74 -24.11
CA MET A 1 11.63 11.58 -23.61
C MET A 1 11.26 12.00 -22.85
N THR A 2 11.23 12.21 -22.73
CA THR A 2 10.84 12.33 -22.02
C THR A 2 10.29 12.34 -21.30
N ASP A 3 9.75 12.57 -21.18
CA ASP A 3 9.27 12.59 -20.28
C ASP A 3 8.59 11.91 -19.61
N ILE A 4 8.27 11.40 -20.09
CA ILE A 4 7.67 10.41 -19.52
C ILE A 4 7.89 10.31 -18.14
N ARG A 5 8.95 10.52 -17.88
CA ARG A 5 9.26 10.49 -16.69
C ARG A 5 8.63 11.31 -15.78
N ARG A 6 7.94 12.15 -16.20
CA ARG A 6 7.25 13.04 -15.35
C ARG A 6 5.97 12.47 -14.87
N ILE A 7 5.64 11.27 -15.26
CA ILE A 7 4.49 10.59 -14.73
C ILE A 7 4.72 10.33 -13.26
N PRO A 8 3.78 10.66 -12.39
CA PRO A 8 3.92 10.35 -10.97
C PRO A 8 4.21 8.86 -10.79
N GLY A 9 5.06 8.53 -9.85
CA GLY A 9 5.36 7.15 -9.58
C GLY A 9 6.48 6.56 -10.39
N THR A 10 7.13 7.38 -11.24
CA THR A 10 8.21 6.84 -12.06
C THR A 10 9.42 6.43 -11.23
N GLY A 11 9.45 6.78 -9.93
CA GLY A 11 10.51 6.33 -9.05
C GLY A 11 10.29 4.95 -8.47
N LEU A 12 9.14 4.31 -8.75
CA LEU A 12 8.87 3.00 -8.20
C LEU A 12 9.71 1.92 -8.86
N THR A 13 10.16 0.99 -8.04
CA THR A 13 10.83 -0.24 -8.48
C THR A 13 10.13 -1.39 -7.77
N PRO A 14 10.31 -2.65 -8.23
CA PRO A 14 9.72 -3.78 -7.51
C PRO A 14 10.07 -3.79 -6.03
N GLU A 15 11.32 -3.50 -5.68
CA GLU A 15 11.74 -3.48 -4.26
C GLU A 15 11.04 -2.39 -3.48
N LYS A 16 10.87 -1.19 -4.08
CA LYS A 16 10.15 -0.09 -3.41
C LYS A 16 8.68 -0.43 -3.23
N ILE A 17 8.06 -1.05 -4.22
CA ILE A 17 6.66 -1.46 -4.14
C ILE A 17 6.49 -2.46 -3.00
N VAL A 18 7.32 -3.48 -2.96
CA VAL A 18 7.20 -4.53 -1.94
C VAL A 18 7.54 -3.99 -0.56
N SER A 19 8.58 -3.15 -0.45
CA SER A 19 8.92 -2.50 0.83
C SER A 19 7.75 -1.70 1.35
N THR A 20 7.10 -0.92 0.48
CA THR A 20 5.96 -0.10 0.87
C THR A 20 4.81 -0.96 1.39
N LEU A 21 4.53 -2.09 0.72
CA LEU A 21 3.46 -2.97 1.16
C LEU A 21 3.77 -3.65 2.49
N PHE A 22 5.03 -4.03 2.73
CA PHE A 22 5.43 -4.56 4.03
C PHE A 22 5.26 -3.49 5.11
N ASN A 23 5.65 -2.25 4.83
CA ASN A 23 5.51 -1.16 5.78
C ASN A 23 4.04 -0.85 6.06
N PHE A 24 3.19 -0.87 5.05
CA PHE A 24 1.75 -0.65 5.23
C PHE A 24 1.14 -1.75 6.09
N HIS A 25 1.49 -3.00 5.82
CA HIS A 25 1.02 -4.13 6.60
C HIS A 25 1.42 -3.97 8.07
N ASN A 26 2.68 -3.63 8.30
CA ASN A 26 3.19 -3.44 9.66
C ASN A 26 2.50 -2.27 10.37
N LYS A 27 2.29 -1.15 9.66
CA LYS A 27 1.61 0.01 10.25
C LYS A 27 0.18 -0.31 10.60
N ALA A 28 -0.56 -0.96 9.71
CA ALA A 28 -1.95 -1.32 9.97
C ALA A 28 -2.05 -2.23 11.19
N HIS A 29 -1.14 -3.23 11.27
CA HIS A 29 -1.13 -4.15 12.40
C HIS A 29 -0.79 -3.44 13.71
N PHE A 30 0.26 -2.61 13.69
CA PHE A 30 0.67 -1.88 14.89
C PHE A 30 -0.42 -0.92 15.37
N TYR A 31 -1.02 -0.17 14.44
CA TYR A 31 -2.08 0.77 14.80
C TYR A 31 -3.33 0.05 15.29
N HIS A 32 -3.65 -1.11 14.69
CA HIS A 32 -4.74 -1.96 15.16
C HIS A 32 -4.56 -2.33 16.64
N LEU A 33 -3.33 -2.58 17.07
CA LEU A 33 -3.05 -2.93 18.46
C LEU A 33 -3.11 -1.74 19.40
N GLN A 34 -3.01 -0.51 18.88
CA GLN A 34 -2.83 0.69 19.69
C GLN A 34 -4.07 1.57 19.76
N THR A 35 -5.12 1.29 18.98
CA THR A 35 -6.31 2.15 18.98
C THR A 35 -7.06 2.07 20.30
N ASP A 36 -7.78 3.16 20.60
CA ASP A 36 -8.52 3.30 21.85
C ASP A 36 -10.04 3.12 21.67
N THR A 37 -10.51 2.83 20.47
CA THR A 37 -11.94 2.60 20.23
C THR A 37 -12.12 1.31 19.45
N ILE A 38 -13.27 0.64 19.71
CA ILE A 38 -13.55 -0.62 19.05
C ILE A 38 -13.76 -0.41 17.54
N GLY A 39 -14.34 0.71 17.14
CA GLY A 39 -14.57 0.99 15.72
C GLY A 39 -13.28 1.08 14.93
N LYS A 40 -12.30 1.82 15.46
CA LYS A 40 -11.00 1.93 14.79
C LYS A 40 -10.24 0.62 14.82
N HIS A 41 -10.35 -0.13 15.92
CA HIS A 41 -9.72 -1.44 16.04
C HIS A 41 -10.22 -2.37 14.94
N LEU A 42 -11.53 -2.43 14.74
CA LEU A 42 -12.12 -3.32 13.73
C LEU A 42 -11.80 -2.85 12.32
N LEU A 43 -11.79 -1.54 12.10
CA LEU A 43 -11.44 -0.97 10.81
C LEU A 43 -10.01 -1.35 10.40
N LEU A 44 -9.07 -1.20 11.35
CA LEU A 44 -7.67 -1.49 11.08
C LEU A 44 -7.42 -3.01 11.00
N ASP A 45 -8.21 -3.82 11.72
CA ASP A 45 -8.13 -5.27 11.61
C ASP A 45 -8.49 -5.71 10.19
N GLU A 46 -9.57 -5.17 9.64
CA GLU A 46 -9.98 -5.48 8.28
C GLU A 46 -8.93 -5.04 7.27
N LEU A 47 -8.41 -3.83 7.44
CA LEU A 47 -7.38 -3.30 6.53
C LEU A 47 -6.10 -4.12 6.63
N TYR A 48 -5.68 -4.47 7.85
CA TYR A 48 -4.50 -5.28 8.07
C TYR A 48 -4.60 -6.60 7.32
N LYS A 49 -5.75 -7.28 7.44
CA LYS A 49 -5.95 -8.56 6.77
C LYS A 49 -5.94 -8.43 5.25
N ALA A 50 -6.55 -7.37 4.74
CA ALA A 50 -6.53 -7.11 3.30
C ALA A 50 -5.11 -6.85 2.81
N LEU A 51 -4.31 -6.11 3.60
CA LEU A 51 -2.94 -5.79 3.21
C LEU A 51 -2.04 -7.02 3.17
N VAL A 52 -2.29 -8.02 4.01
CA VAL A 52 -1.57 -9.28 3.94
C VAL A 52 -1.75 -9.91 2.55
N GLU A 53 -2.99 -9.95 2.07
CA GLU A 53 -3.30 -10.52 0.77
C GLU A 53 -2.75 -9.70 -0.38
N PHE A 54 -2.93 -8.38 -0.33
CA PHE A 54 -2.38 -7.50 -1.38
C PHE A 54 -0.87 -7.62 -1.48
N LYS A 55 -0.19 -7.65 -0.33
CA LYS A 55 1.26 -7.79 -0.29
C LYS A 55 1.68 -9.07 -1.00
N ASP A 56 1.04 -10.19 -0.67
CA ASP A 56 1.38 -11.47 -1.27
C ASP A 56 1.10 -11.47 -2.77
N GLU A 57 -0.08 -11.03 -3.17
CA GLU A 57 -0.47 -11.07 -4.59
C GLU A 57 0.39 -10.17 -5.44
N ILE A 58 0.65 -8.96 -4.98
CA ILE A 58 1.45 -8.00 -5.74
C ILE A 58 2.91 -8.47 -5.80
N ALA A 59 3.46 -8.94 -4.67
CA ALA A 59 4.83 -9.43 -4.66
C ALA A 59 5.00 -10.65 -5.56
N GLU A 60 4.05 -11.58 -5.54
CA GLU A 60 4.11 -12.76 -6.40
C GLU A 60 4.00 -12.38 -7.86
N TYR A 61 3.11 -11.45 -8.19
CA TYR A 61 3.00 -10.97 -9.56
C TYR A 61 4.33 -10.38 -10.04
N LEU A 62 4.93 -9.51 -9.22
CA LEU A 62 6.19 -8.86 -9.60
C LEU A 62 7.32 -9.88 -9.77
N LEU A 63 7.38 -10.88 -8.90
CA LEU A 63 8.36 -11.94 -9.05
C LEU A 63 8.17 -12.72 -10.36
N GLY A 64 6.90 -12.89 -10.75
CA GLY A 64 6.60 -13.64 -11.96
C GLY A 64 7.05 -12.96 -13.24
N VAL A 65 7.07 -11.62 -13.25
CA VAL A 65 7.37 -10.86 -14.46
C VAL A 65 8.79 -10.31 -14.53
N GLN A 66 9.55 -10.38 -13.43
CA GLN A 66 10.89 -9.80 -13.43
C GLN A 66 11.98 -10.85 -13.63
N VAL A 67 13.16 -10.40 -14.01
CA VAL A 67 14.35 -11.23 -14.18
C VAL A 67 15.50 -10.52 -13.49
N PRO A 68 16.19 -11.17 -12.53
CA PRO A 68 15.92 -12.51 -11.98
C PRO A 68 14.66 -12.52 -11.12
N LYS A 69 14.12 -13.71 -10.88
CA LYS A 69 12.88 -13.84 -10.11
C LYS A 69 13.19 -13.80 -8.61
N ARG A 70 13.64 -12.65 -8.15
CA ARG A 70 13.90 -12.38 -6.74
C ARG A 70 14.04 -10.89 -6.55
N PHE A 71 13.78 -10.44 -5.32
CA PHE A 71 13.95 -9.04 -4.97
C PHE A 71 15.33 -8.79 -4.39
N GLY A 72 15.81 -7.56 -4.55
CA GLY A 72 16.94 -7.06 -3.78
C GLY A 72 16.49 -6.69 -2.37
N PRO A 73 17.33 -5.97 -1.61
CA PRO A 73 17.00 -5.60 -0.23
C PRO A 73 15.75 -4.75 -0.14
N LEU A 74 14.97 -4.97 0.93
CA LEU A 74 13.79 -4.18 1.24
C LEU A 74 14.13 -3.21 2.35
N THR A 75 13.41 -2.07 2.37
CA THR A 75 13.61 -1.03 3.38
C THR A 75 12.41 -1.02 4.31
N MET A 76 12.66 -1.25 5.61
CA MET A 76 11.61 -1.18 6.63
C MET A 76 11.68 0.16 7.33
N GLU A 77 10.52 0.77 7.54
CA GLU A 77 10.42 2.05 8.22
C GLU A 77 10.23 1.87 9.72
N GLN A 78 10.67 2.87 10.47
CA GLN A 78 10.31 2.97 11.86
C GLN A 78 8.86 3.43 11.93
N ILE A 79 8.06 2.77 12.76
CA ILE A 79 6.64 3.11 12.89
C ILE A 79 6.47 4.00 14.11
N GLN A 80 5.86 5.17 13.90
CA GLN A 80 5.58 6.10 14.99
C GLN A 80 4.40 5.61 15.83
N PRO A 81 4.31 6.04 17.11
CA PRO A 81 3.19 5.63 17.95
C PRO A 81 1.84 6.01 17.35
N TYR A 82 0.79 5.30 17.77
CA TYR A 82 -0.54 5.60 17.27
C TYR A 82 -0.99 6.98 17.74
N THR A 83 -1.49 7.77 16.81
CA THR A 83 -2.34 8.93 17.07
C THR A 83 -3.37 8.94 15.95
N ASP A 84 -4.51 9.62 16.18
CA ASP A 84 -5.51 9.74 15.11
C ASP A 84 -4.89 10.41 13.87
N ALA A 85 -4.02 11.40 14.09
CA ALA A 85 -3.36 12.09 12.97
C ALA A 85 -2.43 11.15 12.20
N ASN A 86 -1.65 10.34 12.92
CA ASN A 86 -0.75 9.39 12.27
C ASN A 86 -1.52 8.32 11.50
N MET A 87 -2.64 7.86 12.06
CA MET A 87 -3.48 6.89 11.36
C MET A 87 -4.06 7.48 10.08
N LEU A 88 -4.58 8.71 10.14
CA LEU A 88 -5.14 9.34 8.95
C LEU A 88 -4.07 9.59 7.90
N SER A 89 -2.87 10.00 8.34
CA SER A 89 -1.74 10.19 7.43
C SER A 89 -1.38 8.88 6.74
N PHE A 90 -1.40 7.77 7.48
CA PHE A 90 -1.14 6.45 6.91
C PHE A 90 -2.19 6.08 5.85
N LEU A 91 -3.47 6.32 6.15
CA LEU A 91 -4.53 5.98 5.20
C LEU A 91 -4.42 6.82 3.92
N ASN A 92 -4.06 8.10 4.05
CA ASN A 92 -3.84 8.96 2.89
C ASN A 92 -2.61 8.50 2.09
N GLU A 93 -1.55 8.12 2.78
CA GLU A 93 -0.34 7.61 2.15
C GLU A 93 -0.65 6.35 1.35
N GLY A 94 -1.44 5.46 1.92
CA GLY A 94 -1.83 4.23 1.24
C GLY A 94 -2.66 4.50 -0.01
N PHE A 95 -3.59 5.44 0.09
CA PHE A 95 -4.39 5.83 -1.08
C PHE A 95 -3.49 6.40 -2.18
N ASP A 96 -2.61 7.33 -1.82
CA ASP A 96 -1.72 7.98 -2.78
C ASP A 96 -0.78 6.95 -3.43
N PHE A 97 -0.26 6.01 -2.64
CA PHE A 97 0.58 4.96 -3.18
C PHE A 97 -0.17 4.09 -4.19
N SER A 98 -1.44 3.78 -3.92
CA SER A 98 -2.21 2.95 -4.85
C SER A 98 -2.43 3.65 -6.19
N VAL A 99 -2.59 4.98 -6.18
CA VAL A 99 -2.68 5.77 -7.42
C VAL A 99 -1.34 5.71 -8.16
N GLU A 100 -0.25 5.86 -7.43
CA GLU A 100 1.10 5.80 -7.99
C GLU A 100 1.39 4.43 -8.59
N LEU A 101 0.98 3.38 -7.89
CA LEU A 101 1.16 2.00 -8.36
C LEU A 101 0.35 1.74 -9.64
N CYS A 102 -0.84 2.30 -9.72
CA CYS A 102 -1.65 2.18 -10.93
C CYS A 102 -0.95 2.84 -12.12
N ALA A 103 -0.38 4.03 -11.90
CA ALA A 103 0.37 4.72 -12.96
C ALA A 103 1.59 3.90 -13.40
N TYR A 104 2.29 3.28 -12.44
CA TYR A 104 3.42 2.41 -12.74
C TYR A 104 2.97 1.21 -13.59
N ALA A 105 1.83 0.60 -13.20
CA ALA A 105 1.31 -0.56 -13.93
C ALA A 105 0.92 -0.19 -15.36
N GLU A 106 0.27 0.97 -15.52
CA GLU A 106 -0.12 1.42 -16.86
C GLU A 106 1.09 1.70 -17.73
N LYS A 107 2.10 2.33 -17.16
CA LYS A 107 3.31 2.64 -17.90
C LYS A 107 4.01 1.38 -18.38
N ASN A 108 3.93 0.30 -17.61
CA ASN A 108 4.58 -0.96 -17.95
C ASN A 108 3.64 -1.95 -18.64
N ASN A 109 2.42 -1.53 -18.97
CA ASN A 109 1.42 -2.37 -19.64
C ASN A 109 1.11 -3.64 -18.85
N GLU A 110 0.97 -3.51 -17.53
CA GLU A 110 0.72 -4.64 -16.64
C GLU A 110 -0.71 -4.56 -16.10
N GLU A 111 -1.63 -5.13 -16.86
CA GLU A 111 -3.06 -5.03 -16.56
C GLU A 111 -3.43 -5.66 -15.21
N GLU A 112 -2.85 -6.81 -14.89
CA GLU A 112 -3.15 -7.47 -13.63
C GLU A 112 -2.71 -6.62 -12.45
N LEU A 113 -1.53 -6.01 -12.54
CA LEU A 113 -1.05 -5.12 -11.48
C LEU A 113 -1.93 -3.89 -11.37
N CYS A 114 -2.43 -3.38 -12.49
CA CYS A 114 -3.36 -2.25 -12.48
C CYS A 114 -4.64 -2.62 -11.73
N ASN A 115 -5.17 -3.81 -11.95
CA ASN A 115 -6.37 -4.27 -11.26
C ASN A 115 -6.12 -4.41 -9.75
N LEU A 116 -4.98 -4.96 -9.36
CA LEU A 116 -4.62 -5.10 -7.95
C LEU A 116 -4.48 -3.73 -7.29
N SER A 117 -3.86 -2.77 -7.99
CA SER A 117 -3.70 -1.42 -7.43
C SER A 117 -5.04 -0.71 -7.29
N SER A 118 -5.99 -0.95 -8.18
CA SER A 118 -7.34 -0.40 -8.05
C SER A 118 -8.05 -0.95 -6.84
N ASP A 119 -7.90 -2.25 -6.56
CA ASP A 119 -8.50 -2.86 -5.38
C ASP A 119 -7.85 -2.34 -4.11
N LEU A 120 -6.53 -2.14 -4.12
CA LEU A 120 -5.82 -1.55 -2.99
C LEU A 120 -6.31 -0.13 -2.73
N GLN A 121 -6.53 0.65 -3.79
CA GLN A 121 -7.06 2.00 -3.68
C GLN A 121 -8.44 2.00 -3.02
N LYS A 122 -9.29 1.05 -3.41
CA LYS A 122 -10.63 0.93 -2.81
C LYS A 122 -10.54 0.63 -1.32
N ALA A 123 -9.62 -0.24 -0.93
CA ALA A 123 -9.47 -0.60 0.48
C ALA A 123 -9.07 0.62 1.32
N PHE A 124 -8.09 1.40 0.87
CA PHE A 124 -7.67 2.58 1.59
C PHE A 124 -8.73 3.68 1.57
N ASN A 125 -9.42 3.82 0.45
CA ASN A 125 -10.47 4.84 0.38
C ASN A 125 -11.64 4.52 1.30
N LYS A 126 -12.01 3.24 1.39
CA LYS A 126 -13.06 2.79 2.31
C LYS A 126 -12.65 3.06 3.75
N ALA A 127 -11.39 2.77 4.10
CA ALA A 127 -10.90 3.01 5.44
C ALA A 127 -10.93 4.51 5.77
N ARG A 128 -10.50 5.37 4.83
CA ARG A 128 -10.56 6.82 5.04
C ARG A 128 -11.99 7.29 5.28
N LEU A 129 -12.93 6.79 4.50
CA LEU A 129 -14.33 7.17 4.64
C LEU A 129 -14.85 6.81 6.04
N PHE A 130 -14.53 5.58 6.48
CA PHE A 130 -15.07 5.09 7.75
C PHE A 130 -14.51 5.84 8.95
N THR A 131 -13.34 6.46 8.84
CA THR A 131 -12.81 7.26 9.94
C THR A 131 -13.63 8.54 10.17
N THR A 132 -14.47 8.94 9.21
CA THR A 132 -15.33 10.11 9.39
C THR A 132 -16.62 9.78 10.13
N TYR A 133 -16.93 8.51 10.31
CA TYR A 133 -18.15 8.09 10.99
C TYR A 133 -17.96 8.20 12.51
N LYS A 134 -19.03 8.60 13.20
CA LYS A 134 -19.01 8.78 14.64
C LYS A 134 -19.58 7.58 15.38
#